data_b9bfb376f68a21d4fba3aa7d611e30d7
#
_entry.id   b9bfb376f68a21d4fba3aa7d611e30d7
#
_cell.length_a   1.000
_cell.length_b   1.000
_cell.length_c   1.000
_cell.angle_alpha   90.00
_cell.angle_beta   90.00
_cell.angle_gamma   90.00
#
_symmetry.space_group_name_H-M   'P 1'
#
loop_
_entity.id
_entity.type
_entity.pdbx_description
1 polymer ?
#
loop_
_entity_poly.entity_id
_entity_poly.type
_entity_poly.pdbx_seq_one_letter_code
_entity_poly.pdbx_strand_id
1 'polypeptide(L)'
;EITTGDWSSDVCSSDLAYKGEDRKSAEAKFKEIQEAYEVLSDQEKRAMFDRFGYVGDPSAYSRGSGRTPGAEGGHFDDIFGDFQDVFDVFFGSNRSGGASRTQGPRAIRGEDIHASVVVDLKDVILGKKVILEYDRSTTCKSCNGNGSESGTSYRTCPNCNGTGYIKEEHRSFFGIFSNTHACNTCGGSGKITDKRCPDCGGRGTQKERHQVSVNIPAGVENGSTLRIGGHGNAGQNGGPSGDLYVSVRVEMPSEYRRNGNDLYVSKEIDYVEAALGTSVDVGLPEGGSETLKIPAGTSPSTVFRMKNLGVPNISGSKRGDLLVTVRVNIGKPSSREKKLLQQIAKLKNSKVVE
;
A
#
# COMPACT_ATOMS: atom_id res chain seq x y z
N GLU A 1 40.09 9.87 4.92
CA GLU A 1 38.84 10.36 5.56
C GLU A 1 37.74 10.30 4.52
N ILE A 2 36.94 9.25 4.56
CA ILE A 2 35.74 9.12 3.73
C ILE A 2 34.60 9.66 4.58
N THR A 3 34.14 10.86 4.24
CA THR A 3 32.97 11.47 4.86
C THR A 3 31.73 10.65 4.52
N THR A 4 30.97 10.28 5.54
CA THR A 4 29.67 9.64 5.44
C THR A 4 28.68 10.59 4.74
N GLY A 5 28.59 10.48 3.41
CA GLY A 5 27.55 11.13 2.61
C GLY A 5 26.26 10.32 2.71
N ASP A 6 25.20 11.04 2.93
CA ASP A 6 23.82 10.62 3.04
C ASP A 6 23.39 9.82 1.80
N TRP A 7 23.26 8.50 1.93
CA TRP A 7 22.75 7.62 0.88
C TRP A 7 21.22 7.58 0.98
N SER A 8 20.60 8.68 0.57
CA SER A 8 19.15 8.72 0.42
C SER A 8 18.72 8.02 -0.87
N SER A 9 17.54 7.48 -0.84
CA SER A 9 16.80 6.62 -1.77
C SER A 9 16.78 6.99 -3.27
N ASP A 10 17.63 7.88 -3.74
CA ASP A 10 17.63 8.34 -5.14
C ASP A 10 18.38 7.40 -6.12
N VAL A 11 18.98 6.32 -5.61
CA VAL A 11 19.70 5.34 -6.45
C VAL A 11 18.77 4.43 -7.24
N CYS A 12 17.50 4.31 -6.84
CA CYS A 12 16.50 3.50 -7.56
C CYS A 12 15.97 4.11 -8.87
N SER A 13 16.21 5.39 -9.13
CA SER A 13 15.71 6.01 -10.38
C SER A 13 16.70 5.97 -11.55
N SER A 14 17.95 5.56 -11.33
CA SER A 14 18.98 5.45 -12.37
C SER A 14 18.91 4.15 -13.19
N ASP A 15 18.16 3.15 -12.74
CA ASP A 15 18.06 1.84 -13.42
C ASP A 15 17.34 1.89 -14.78
N LEU A 16 16.69 3.00 -15.10
CA LEU A 16 16.04 3.22 -16.40
C LEU A 16 16.96 3.77 -17.51
N ALA A 17 18.20 4.12 -17.18
CA ALA A 17 19.12 4.78 -18.12
C ALA A 17 19.95 3.82 -19.00
N TYR A 18 20.07 2.54 -18.61
CA TYR A 18 20.89 1.57 -19.35
C TYR A 18 20.04 0.61 -20.19
N LYS A 19 20.24 0.64 -21.53
CA LYS A 19 19.58 -0.27 -22.47
C LYS A 19 20.60 -1.22 -23.08
N GLY A 20 20.27 -2.52 -23.16
CA GLY A 20 21.03 -3.50 -23.93
C GLY A 20 22.17 -4.19 -23.17
N GLU A 21 23.32 -4.40 -23.83
CA GLU A 21 24.49 -5.12 -23.29
C GLU A 21 25.12 -4.43 -22.06
N ASP A 22 25.02 -3.11 -21.99
CA ASP A 22 25.51 -2.33 -20.84
C ASP A 22 24.75 -2.65 -19.54
N ARG A 23 23.50 -3.05 -19.62
CA ARG A 23 22.70 -3.43 -18.46
C ARG A 23 23.22 -4.70 -17.81
N LYS A 24 23.58 -5.72 -18.59
CA LYS A 24 24.12 -6.98 -18.07
C LYS A 24 25.47 -6.78 -17.38
N SER A 25 26.32 -5.89 -17.94
CA SER A 25 27.59 -5.57 -17.34
C SER A 25 27.45 -4.74 -16.05
N ALA A 26 26.46 -3.85 -15.98
CA ALA A 26 26.12 -3.09 -14.79
C ALA A 26 25.53 -3.98 -13.67
N GLU A 27 24.65 -4.92 -14.02
CA GLU A 27 24.11 -5.93 -13.09
C GLU A 27 25.21 -6.84 -12.53
N ALA A 28 26.17 -7.27 -13.36
CA ALA A 28 27.30 -8.08 -12.90
C ALA A 28 28.19 -7.31 -11.91
N LYS A 29 28.53 -6.05 -12.22
CA LYS A 29 29.29 -5.18 -11.30
C LYS A 29 28.53 -4.87 -10.01
N PHE A 30 27.23 -4.68 -10.07
CA PHE A 30 26.40 -4.44 -8.90
C PHE A 30 26.40 -5.67 -7.98
N LYS A 31 26.27 -6.89 -8.52
CA LYS A 31 26.36 -8.14 -7.76
C LYS A 31 27.73 -8.28 -7.08
N GLU A 32 28.81 -8.02 -7.79
CA GLU A 32 30.18 -8.08 -7.28
C GLU A 32 30.40 -7.09 -6.12
N ILE A 33 29.89 -5.86 -6.24
CA ILE A 33 29.96 -4.84 -5.19
C ILE A 33 29.11 -5.25 -3.99
N GLN A 34 27.94 -5.83 -4.22
CA GLN A 34 27.04 -6.28 -3.16
C GLN A 34 27.64 -7.44 -2.37
N GLU A 35 28.27 -8.42 -3.04
CA GLU A 35 28.99 -9.52 -2.41
C GLU A 35 30.18 -9.01 -1.59
N ALA A 36 30.97 -8.10 -2.13
CA ALA A 36 32.09 -7.48 -1.41
C ALA A 36 31.60 -6.70 -0.17
N TYR A 37 30.49 -5.96 -0.30
CA TYR A 37 29.91 -5.22 0.83
C TYR A 37 29.41 -6.17 1.93
N GLU A 38 28.76 -7.27 1.58
CA GLU A 38 28.23 -8.25 2.51
C GLU A 38 29.35 -8.92 3.34
N VAL A 39 30.49 -9.16 2.73
CA VAL A 39 31.69 -9.71 3.41
C VAL A 39 32.36 -8.66 4.29
N LEU A 40 32.47 -7.42 3.82
CA LEU A 40 33.18 -6.35 4.52
C LEU A 40 32.37 -5.69 5.63
N SER A 41 31.02 -5.71 5.53
CA SER A 41 30.13 -5.10 6.53
C SER A 41 29.99 -5.94 7.80
N ASP A 42 30.27 -7.23 7.73
CA ASP A 42 30.19 -8.15 8.86
C ASP A 42 31.60 -8.51 9.34
N GLN A 43 31.90 -8.19 10.60
CA GLN A 43 33.22 -8.39 11.19
C GLN A 43 33.63 -9.86 11.26
N GLU A 44 32.68 -10.78 11.43
CA GLU A 44 32.95 -12.23 11.48
C GLU A 44 33.20 -12.79 10.08
N LYS A 45 32.40 -12.39 9.08
CA LYS A 45 32.58 -12.78 7.68
C LYS A 45 33.92 -12.25 7.14
N ARG A 46 34.26 -11.01 7.47
CA ARG A 46 35.55 -10.42 7.14
C ARG A 46 36.71 -11.18 7.74
N ALA A 47 36.66 -11.53 9.03
CA ALA A 47 37.69 -12.31 9.68
C ALA A 47 37.86 -13.74 9.11
N MET A 48 36.75 -14.35 8.66
CA MET A 48 36.81 -15.64 7.94
C MET A 48 37.40 -15.47 6.54
N PHE A 49 37.02 -14.44 5.79
CA PHE A 49 37.60 -14.16 4.48
C PHE A 49 39.12 -13.88 4.56
N ASP A 50 39.55 -13.06 5.53
CA ASP A 50 40.95 -12.73 5.76
C ASP A 50 41.78 -13.96 6.15
N ARG A 51 41.14 -14.96 6.78
CA ARG A 51 41.83 -16.17 7.28
C ARG A 51 41.85 -17.32 6.28
N PHE A 52 40.78 -17.46 5.47
CA PHE A 52 40.58 -18.62 4.62
C PHE A 52 40.43 -18.29 3.14
N GLY A 53 40.29 -17.00 2.76
CA GLY A 53 40.16 -16.56 1.38
C GLY A 53 38.77 -16.82 0.77
N TYR A 54 37.80 -17.27 1.57
CA TYR A 54 36.42 -17.51 1.17
C TYR A 54 35.45 -17.39 2.35
N VAL A 55 34.16 -17.16 2.07
CA VAL A 55 33.12 -17.13 3.09
C VAL A 55 32.28 -18.40 2.93
N GLY A 56 32.55 -19.43 3.71
CA GLY A 56 31.84 -20.70 3.68
C GLY A 56 32.42 -21.73 4.64
N ASP A 57 31.67 -22.79 4.97
CA ASP A 57 32.06 -23.82 5.93
C ASP A 57 33.23 -24.70 5.41
N PRO A 58 34.34 -24.78 6.13
CA PRO A 58 35.50 -25.61 5.75
C PRO A 58 35.20 -27.12 5.63
N SER A 59 34.11 -27.59 6.26
CA SER A 59 33.76 -29.01 6.26
C SER A 59 33.10 -29.49 4.96
N ALA A 60 32.60 -28.58 4.12
CA ALA A 60 32.02 -28.91 2.83
C ALA A 60 33.08 -29.31 1.78
N TYR A 61 34.31 -28.86 1.93
CA TYR A 61 35.42 -29.15 1.00
C TYR A 61 36.13 -30.49 1.22
N SER A 62 35.97 -31.09 2.41
CA SER A 62 36.63 -32.34 2.77
C SER A 62 35.97 -33.60 2.25
N ARG A 63 34.81 -33.51 1.58
CA ARG A 63 34.03 -34.69 1.14
C ARG A 63 33.92 -34.91 -0.38
N GLY A 64 34.68 -34.19 -1.17
CA GLY A 64 34.53 -34.23 -2.63
C GLY A 64 35.85 -34.25 -3.42
N SER A 65 36.80 -35.13 -3.06
CA SER A 65 37.92 -35.46 -3.97
C SER A 65 37.43 -36.50 -4.99
N GLY A 66 36.83 -36.07 -6.07
CA GLY A 66 36.41 -36.92 -7.20
C GLY A 66 36.31 -36.08 -8.45
N ARG A 67 37.38 -36.15 -9.24
CA ARG A 67 37.59 -35.54 -10.55
C ARG A 67 36.46 -35.84 -11.52
N THR A 68 35.89 -34.81 -12.17
CA THR A 68 35.56 -34.89 -13.61
C THR A 68 35.58 -33.48 -14.22
N PRO A 69 36.31 -33.24 -15.33
CA PRO A 69 36.29 -31.99 -16.06
C PRO A 69 35.23 -32.05 -17.15
N GLY A 70 34.40 -31.01 -17.21
CA GLY A 70 33.55 -30.77 -18.37
C GLY A 70 32.07 -30.75 -18.10
N ALA A 71 31.52 -29.58 -17.82
CA ALA A 71 30.16 -29.20 -18.23
C ALA A 71 30.07 -27.66 -18.21
N GLU A 72 30.04 -27.13 -19.42
CA GLU A 72 29.67 -25.74 -19.68
C GLU A 72 28.17 -25.51 -19.36
N GLY A 73 27.88 -24.34 -18.77
CA GLY A 73 26.62 -23.63 -18.93
C GLY A 73 25.42 -24.23 -18.19
N GLY A 74 25.17 -23.80 -16.96
CA GLY A 74 23.91 -24.12 -16.28
C GLY A 74 23.61 -23.13 -15.14
N HIS A 75 22.68 -22.26 -15.39
CA HIS A 75 21.80 -21.53 -14.50
C HIS A 75 22.20 -21.44 -13.00
N PHE A 76 22.81 -20.35 -12.64
CA PHE A 76 23.09 -19.95 -11.26
C PHE A 76 21.90 -19.31 -10.54
N ASP A 77 20.80 -19.02 -11.24
CA ASP A 77 19.66 -18.27 -10.69
C ASP A 77 18.74 -19.09 -9.76
N ASP A 78 18.75 -20.42 -9.86
CA ASP A 78 17.88 -21.28 -9.03
C ASP A 78 18.52 -21.69 -7.68
N ILE A 79 19.81 -21.43 -7.50
CA ILE A 79 20.52 -21.86 -6.27
C ILE A 79 20.39 -20.82 -5.15
N PHE A 80 20.15 -19.55 -5.48
CA PHE A 80 20.09 -18.47 -4.48
C PHE A 80 18.73 -18.27 -3.78
N GLY A 81 17.64 -18.76 -4.35
CA GLY A 81 16.31 -18.74 -3.73
C GLY A 81 16.18 -19.66 -2.51
N ASP A 82 16.92 -20.78 -2.52
CA ASP A 82 16.86 -21.80 -1.45
C ASP A 82 17.86 -21.55 -0.31
N PHE A 83 18.79 -20.62 -0.50
CA PHE A 83 19.89 -20.42 0.48
C PHE A 83 19.45 -19.66 1.73
N GLN A 84 18.42 -18.84 1.64
CA GLN A 84 17.90 -18.10 2.79
C GLN A 84 17.17 -19.03 3.78
N ASP A 85 16.41 -20.01 3.27
CA ASP A 85 15.74 -21.01 4.09
C ASP A 85 16.72 -22.02 4.70
N VAL A 86 17.82 -22.34 4.00
CA VAL A 86 18.89 -23.23 4.52
C VAL A 86 19.76 -22.55 5.57
N PHE A 87 19.95 -21.24 5.45
CA PHE A 87 20.73 -20.47 6.44
C PHE A 87 19.99 -20.35 7.78
N ASP A 88 18.66 -20.11 7.75
CA ASP A 88 17.84 -20.07 8.98
C ASP A 88 17.73 -21.45 9.67
N VAL A 89 17.74 -22.53 8.91
CA VAL A 89 17.73 -23.90 9.46
C VAL A 89 19.07 -24.30 10.05
N PHE A 90 20.19 -23.81 9.51
CA PHE A 90 21.53 -24.25 9.93
C PHE A 90 22.16 -23.36 11.01
N PHE A 91 21.94 -22.06 10.97
CA PHE A 91 22.51 -21.11 11.93
C PHE A 91 21.57 -20.71 13.07
N GLY A 92 20.25 -20.81 12.88
CA GLY A 92 19.26 -20.58 13.94
C GLY A 92 19.19 -21.71 14.99
N SER A 93 19.82 -22.88 14.74
CA SER A 93 19.63 -24.10 15.54
C SER A 93 20.70 -24.36 16.60
N ASN A 94 21.72 -23.52 16.81
CA ASN A 94 22.80 -23.86 17.74
C ASN A 94 22.76 -23.09 19.06
N ARG A 95 21.59 -22.71 19.54
CA ARG A 95 21.42 -22.30 20.94
C ARG A 95 20.23 -23.01 21.55
N SER A 96 20.50 -24.05 22.28
CA SER A 96 19.67 -24.77 23.23
C SER A 96 19.49 -26.25 22.87
N GLY A 97 20.34 -27.06 23.45
CA GLY A 97 20.07 -28.49 23.56
C GLY A 97 18.83 -28.72 24.42
N GLY A 98 18.03 -29.70 24.04
CA GLY A 98 17.11 -30.35 24.95
C GLY A 98 15.66 -30.15 24.58
N ALA A 99 15.02 -31.27 24.35
CA ALA A 99 13.56 -31.52 24.26
C ALA A 99 12.91 -31.15 22.94
N SER A 100 12.68 -32.16 22.14
CA SER A 100 11.61 -32.21 21.14
C SER A 100 10.28 -31.86 21.83
N ARG A 101 10.02 -30.57 22.00
CA ARG A 101 8.69 -30.09 22.35
C ARG A 101 7.85 -30.35 21.11
N THR A 102 6.94 -31.27 21.21
CA THR A 102 5.77 -31.39 20.32
C THR A 102 5.18 -29.98 20.20
N GLN A 103 5.54 -29.27 19.10
CA GLN A 103 4.97 -27.96 18.82
C GLN A 103 3.48 -28.20 18.62
N GLY A 104 2.70 -27.70 19.58
CA GLY A 104 1.25 -27.63 19.45
C GLY A 104 0.85 -26.86 18.19
N PRO A 105 -0.42 -26.89 17.81
CA PRO A 105 -0.89 -26.21 16.61
C PRO A 105 -0.41 -24.77 16.61
N ARG A 106 0.26 -24.38 15.51
CA ARG A 106 0.82 -23.04 15.37
C ARG A 106 -0.30 -22.01 15.37
N ALA A 107 -0.15 -20.97 16.18
CA ALA A 107 -1.06 -19.82 16.17
C ALA A 107 -1.00 -19.16 14.79
N ILE A 108 -2.15 -19.05 14.12
CA ILE A 108 -2.25 -18.47 12.77
C ILE A 108 -2.93 -17.11 12.90
N ARG A 109 -2.30 -16.06 12.37
CA ARG A 109 -2.89 -14.73 12.31
C ARG A 109 -4.14 -14.75 11.43
N GLY A 110 -5.18 -14.00 11.83
CA GLY A 110 -6.39 -13.81 11.06
C GLY A 110 -6.13 -13.02 9.79
N GLU A 111 -6.99 -13.21 8.80
CA GLU A 111 -6.95 -12.49 7.53
C GLU A 111 -7.27 -11.01 7.73
N ASP A 112 -6.63 -10.18 6.92
CA ASP A 112 -6.93 -8.76 6.86
C ASP A 112 -8.23 -8.52 6.09
N ILE A 113 -8.96 -7.46 6.45
CA ILE A 113 -10.22 -7.07 5.80
C ILE A 113 -10.01 -5.77 5.06
N HIS A 114 -10.56 -5.67 3.85
CA HIS A 114 -10.54 -4.45 3.05
C HIS A 114 -11.95 -3.89 2.95
N ALA A 115 -12.08 -2.60 3.25
CA ALA A 115 -13.33 -1.86 3.13
C ALA A 115 -13.07 -0.53 2.41
N SER A 116 -14.13 0.12 1.94
CA SER A 116 -14.03 1.44 1.33
C SER A 116 -15.02 2.39 1.99
N VAL A 117 -14.62 3.65 2.08
CA VAL A 117 -15.47 4.74 2.54
C VAL A 117 -15.46 5.85 1.51
N VAL A 118 -16.65 6.42 1.26
CA VAL A 118 -16.81 7.56 0.36
C VAL A 118 -16.93 8.82 1.21
N VAL A 119 -16.20 9.86 0.83
CA VAL A 119 -16.20 11.17 1.50
C VAL A 119 -16.26 12.28 0.47
N ASP A 120 -16.93 13.37 0.81
CA ASP A 120 -17.04 14.56 -0.01
C ASP A 120 -15.80 15.45 0.12
N LEU A 121 -15.60 16.37 -0.84
CA LEU A 121 -14.51 17.34 -0.78
C LEU A 121 -14.56 18.19 0.50
N LYS A 122 -15.73 18.52 0.99
CA LYS A 122 -15.92 19.22 2.28
C LYS A 122 -15.33 18.42 3.44
N ASP A 123 -15.59 17.10 3.48
CA ASP A 123 -15.09 16.20 4.52
C ASP A 123 -13.56 16.07 4.44
N VAL A 124 -13.01 16.12 3.22
CA VAL A 124 -11.56 16.13 3.00
C VAL A 124 -10.90 17.40 3.55
N ILE A 125 -11.57 18.53 3.48
CA ILE A 125 -11.03 19.81 3.97
C ILE A 125 -11.10 19.88 5.49
N LEU A 126 -12.23 19.48 6.07
CA LEU A 126 -12.48 19.63 7.52
C LEU A 126 -11.98 18.43 8.34
N GLY A 127 -11.78 17.29 7.69
CA GLY A 127 -11.65 16.00 8.37
C GLY A 127 -13.01 15.49 8.83
N LYS A 128 -13.16 14.17 8.89
CA LYS A 128 -14.44 13.55 9.27
C LYS A 128 -14.23 12.27 10.05
N LYS A 129 -15.06 12.08 11.06
CA LYS A 129 -15.18 10.82 11.77
C LYS A 129 -16.35 10.03 11.18
N VAL A 130 -16.09 8.84 10.64
CA VAL A 130 -17.08 7.98 9.99
C VAL A 130 -17.20 6.68 10.77
N ILE A 131 -18.43 6.24 11.00
CA ILE A 131 -18.70 4.91 11.56
C ILE A 131 -18.84 3.94 10.39
N LEU A 132 -17.93 2.98 10.31
CA LEU A 132 -17.94 1.93 9.31
C LEU A 132 -18.53 0.66 9.91
N GLU A 133 -19.53 0.10 9.25
CA GLU A 133 -20.11 -1.21 9.56
C GLU A 133 -19.56 -2.24 8.58
N TYR A 134 -19.09 -3.37 9.09
CA TYR A 134 -18.56 -4.45 8.29
C TYR A 134 -18.69 -5.79 9.01
N ASP A 135 -18.67 -6.86 8.26
CA ASP A 135 -18.72 -8.20 8.80
C ASP A 135 -17.30 -8.74 9.01
N ARG A 136 -17.04 -9.32 10.17
CA ARG A 136 -15.79 -10.00 10.44
C ARG A 136 -16.02 -11.30 11.19
N SER A 137 -15.06 -12.22 11.06
CA SER A 137 -15.02 -13.40 11.91
C SER A 137 -14.42 -13.05 13.26
N THR A 138 -15.15 -13.30 14.32
CA THR A 138 -14.70 -13.13 15.71
C THR A 138 -14.50 -14.49 16.36
N THR A 139 -13.70 -14.56 17.42
CA THR A 139 -13.56 -15.78 18.21
C THR A 139 -14.89 -16.16 18.82
N CYS A 140 -15.31 -17.40 18.63
CA CYS A 140 -16.56 -17.90 19.20
C CYS A 140 -16.52 -17.83 20.72
N LYS A 141 -17.47 -17.11 21.32
CA LYS A 141 -17.55 -16.90 22.77
C LYS A 141 -17.85 -18.18 23.55
N SER A 142 -18.62 -19.09 22.96
CA SER A 142 -19.05 -20.34 23.61
C SER A 142 -17.91 -21.36 23.75
N CYS A 143 -16.99 -21.41 22.80
CA CYS A 143 -15.86 -22.33 22.83
C CYS A 143 -14.49 -21.64 22.92
N ASN A 144 -14.44 -20.32 23.05
CA ASN A 144 -13.21 -19.54 23.13
C ASN A 144 -12.20 -19.88 22.00
N GLY A 145 -12.70 -20.07 20.78
CA GLY A 145 -11.87 -20.38 19.62
C GLY A 145 -11.53 -21.86 19.42
N ASN A 146 -11.89 -22.72 20.36
CA ASN A 146 -11.49 -24.12 20.34
C ASN A 146 -12.32 -25.00 19.37
N GLY A 147 -13.50 -24.58 19.01
CA GLY A 147 -14.40 -25.34 18.12
C GLY A 147 -15.10 -26.54 18.78
N SER A 148 -14.91 -26.77 20.09
CA SER A 148 -15.53 -27.87 20.84
C SER A 148 -16.62 -27.39 21.78
N GLU A 149 -17.59 -28.25 22.09
CA GLU A 149 -18.55 -28.03 23.15
C GLU A 149 -17.82 -27.92 24.50
N SER A 150 -18.24 -26.96 25.34
CA SER A 150 -17.65 -26.75 26.69
C SER A 150 -17.65 -28.05 27.52
N GLY A 151 -16.49 -28.37 28.09
CA GLY A 151 -16.31 -29.58 28.91
C GLY A 151 -15.97 -30.85 28.13
N THR A 152 -15.86 -30.84 26.81
CA THR A 152 -15.46 -31.99 26.02
C THR A 152 -13.95 -32.14 25.95
N SER A 153 -13.45 -33.37 26.05
CA SER A 153 -12.04 -33.70 25.93
C SER A 153 -11.59 -33.60 24.47
N TYR A 154 -10.36 -33.15 24.28
CA TYR A 154 -9.70 -33.19 22.98
C TYR A 154 -8.92 -34.49 22.86
N ARG A 155 -8.98 -35.09 21.66
CA ARG A 155 -8.06 -36.16 21.28
C ARG A 155 -7.07 -35.64 20.25
N THR A 156 -5.84 -36.09 20.32
CA THR A 156 -4.85 -35.83 19.30
C THR A 156 -5.36 -36.38 17.96
N CYS A 157 -5.28 -35.59 16.90
CA CYS A 157 -5.69 -36.02 15.57
C CYS A 157 -4.82 -37.19 15.11
N PRO A 158 -5.41 -38.38 14.83
CA PRO A 158 -4.63 -39.56 14.46
C PRO A 158 -3.98 -39.43 13.07
N ASN A 159 -4.52 -38.55 12.21
CA ASN A 159 -4.04 -38.41 10.85
C ASN A 159 -2.76 -37.57 10.75
N CYS A 160 -2.60 -36.57 11.60
CA CYS A 160 -1.41 -35.71 11.64
C CYS A 160 -0.62 -35.87 12.95
N ASN A 161 -1.01 -36.79 13.85
CA ASN A 161 -0.38 -37.01 15.16
C ASN A 161 -0.20 -35.70 15.95
N GLY A 162 -1.15 -34.78 15.85
CA GLY A 162 -1.14 -33.50 16.59
C GLY A 162 -0.42 -32.34 15.93
N THR A 163 0.26 -32.57 14.81
CA THR A 163 1.02 -31.50 14.10
C THR A 163 0.12 -30.48 13.38
N GLY A 164 -1.10 -30.87 13.02
CA GLY A 164 -2.02 -30.02 12.23
C GLY A 164 -1.74 -30.06 10.74
N TYR A 165 -0.60 -30.57 10.30
CA TYR A 165 -0.18 -30.60 8.90
C TYR A 165 0.16 -32.02 8.45
N ILE A 166 -0.02 -32.27 7.17
CA ILE A 166 0.37 -33.52 6.50
C ILE A 166 1.42 -33.15 5.48
N LYS A 167 2.53 -33.87 5.53
CA LYS A 167 3.61 -33.77 4.56
C LYS A 167 3.44 -34.88 3.52
N GLU A 168 3.16 -34.51 2.28
CA GLU A 168 3.11 -35.45 1.16
C GLU A 168 4.40 -35.35 0.36
N GLU A 169 5.08 -36.49 0.19
CA GLU A 169 6.30 -36.58 -0.60
C GLU A 169 5.95 -37.10 -1.99
N HIS A 170 6.11 -36.26 -2.98
CA HIS A 170 5.98 -36.64 -4.38
C HIS A 170 7.35 -36.93 -4.98
N ARG A 171 7.56 -38.16 -5.42
CA ARG A 171 8.76 -38.54 -6.17
C ARG A 171 8.56 -38.16 -7.62
N SER A 172 9.35 -37.22 -8.11
CA SER A 172 9.43 -36.84 -9.53
C SER A 172 10.74 -37.32 -10.12
N PHE A 173 10.84 -37.34 -11.45
CA PHE A 173 12.08 -37.67 -12.15
C PHE A 173 13.24 -36.69 -11.80
N PHE A 174 12.92 -35.48 -11.31
CA PHE A 174 13.86 -34.43 -10.92
C PHE A 174 14.13 -34.38 -9.41
N GLY A 175 13.60 -35.30 -8.60
CA GLY A 175 13.84 -35.32 -7.16
C GLY A 175 12.58 -35.59 -6.33
N ILE A 176 12.75 -35.50 -5.01
CA ILE A 176 11.65 -35.66 -4.04
C ILE A 176 11.19 -34.26 -3.66
N PHE A 177 9.95 -33.93 -4.02
CA PHE A 177 9.30 -32.70 -3.58
C PHE A 177 8.39 -33.02 -2.41
N SER A 178 8.54 -32.28 -1.31
CA SER A 178 7.64 -32.39 -0.18
C SER A 178 6.67 -31.20 -0.14
N ASN A 179 5.38 -31.49 -0.23
CA ASN A 179 4.34 -30.50 -0.06
C ASN A 179 3.71 -30.65 1.32
N THR A 180 3.54 -29.55 2.03
CA THR A 180 2.93 -29.52 3.36
C THR A 180 1.60 -28.81 3.28
N HIS A 181 0.51 -29.50 3.58
CA HIS A 181 -0.83 -28.91 3.60
C HIS A 181 -1.52 -29.13 4.95
N ALA A 182 -2.52 -28.29 5.25
CA ALA A 182 -3.29 -28.46 6.47
C ALA A 182 -4.01 -29.83 6.49
N CYS A 183 -3.97 -30.50 7.63
CA CYS A 183 -4.62 -31.80 7.79
C CYS A 183 -6.14 -31.66 7.61
N ASN A 184 -6.69 -32.33 6.63
CA ASN A 184 -8.13 -32.29 6.31
C ASN A 184 -9.04 -32.79 7.44
N THR A 185 -8.53 -33.69 8.30
CA THR A 185 -9.30 -34.26 9.41
C THR A 185 -9.50 -33.29 10.55
N CYS A 186 -8.50 -32.48 10.87
CA CYS A 186 -8.55 -31.53 12.00
C CYS A 186 -8.55 -30.07 11.54
N GLY A 187 -8.51 -29.78 10.25
CA GLY A 187 -8.48 -28.42 9.69
C GLY A 187 -7.29 -27.59 10.15
N GLY A 188 -6.13 -28.21 10.41
CA GLY A 188 -4.93 -27.53 10.89
C GLY A 188 -4.81 -27.43 12.42
N SER A 189 -5.86 -27.81 13.18
CA SER A 189 -5.87 -27.65 14.65
C SER A 189 -5.03 -28.69 15.40
N GLY A 190 -4.62 -29.78 14.77
CA GLY A 190 -3.91 -30.91 15.40
C GLY A 190 -4.76 -31.73 16.40
N LYS A 191 -5.98 -31.30 16.70
CA LYS A 191 -6.88 -31.89 17.69
C LYS A 191 -8.24 -32.19 17.06
N ILE A 192 -8.89 -33.23 17.54
CA ILE A 192 -10.26 -33.59 17.18
C ILE A 192 -11.11 -33.56 18.44
N THR A 193 -12.33 -33.09 18.32
CA THR A 193 -13.31 -33.06 19.40
C THR A 193 -14.40 -34.08 19.14
N ASP A 194 -14.85 -34.74 20.17
CA ASP A 194 -15.98 -35.68 20.06
C ASP A 194 -17.30 -34.96 19.80
N LYS A 195 -17.43 -33.74 20.33
CA LYS A 195 -18.61 -32.89 20.09
C LYS A 195 -18.19 -31.52 19.60
N ARG A 196 -18.71 -31.13 18.46
CA ARG A 196 -18.48 -29.80 17.88
C ARG A 196 -19.28 -28.75 18.63
N CYS A 197 -18.72 -27.57 18.82
CA CYS A 197 -19.44 -26.42 19.36
C CYS A 197 -20.68 -26.13 18.50
N PRO A 198 -21.89 -26.12 19.05
CA PRO A 198 -23.12 -25.90 18.30
C PRO A 198 -23.15 -24.49 17.67
N ASP A 199 -22.60 -23.48 18.32
CA ASP A 199 -22.68 -22.10 17.90
C ASP A 199 -21.79 -21.78 16.68
N CYS A 200 -20.60 -22.38 16.60
CA CYS A 200 -19.69 -22.15 15.49
C CYS A 200 -19.56 -23.35 14.55
N GLY A 201 -20.22 -24.47 14.84
CA GLY A 201 -20.16 -25.71 14.04
C GLY A 201 -18.75 -26.33 13.99
N GLY A 202 -17.94 -26.10 15.01
CA GLY A 202 -16.57 -26.59 15.11
C GLY A 202 -15.49 -25.66 14.53
N ARG A 203 -15.86 -24.52 13.95
CA ARG A 203 -14.90 -23.60 13.32
C ARG A 203 -14.08 -22.76 14.33
N GLY A 204 -14.54 -22.62 15.54
CA GLY A 204 -13.92 -21.74 16.53
C GLY A 204 -14.16 -20.25 16.33
N THR A 205 -14.75 -19.86 15.19
CA THR A 205 -15.05 -18.47 14.85
C THR A 205 -16.50 -18.32 14.41
N GLN A 206 -17.06 -17.12 14.61
CA GLN A 206 -18.41 -16.74 14.18
C GLN A 206 -18.35 -15.44 13.38
N LYS A 207 -19.21 -15.30 12.37
CA LYS A 207 -19.37 -14.03 11.66
C LYS A 207 -20.22 -13.09 12.53
N GLU A 208 -19.72 -11.90 12.76
CA GLU A 208 -20.38 -10.88 13.56
C GLU A 208 -20.26 -9.52 12.85
N ARG A 209 -21.36 -8.76 12.83
CA ARG A 209 -21.32 -7.39 12.32
C ARG A 209 -20.66 -6.49 13.36
N HIS A 210 -19.68 -5.77 12.93
CA HIS A 210 -18.87 -4.86 13.75
C HIS A 210 -18.99 -3.43 13.26
N GLN A 211 -18.96 -2.49 14.21
CA GLN A 211 -18.86 -1.07 13.93
C GLN A 211 -17.51 -0.56 14.42
N VAL A 212 -16.85 0.24 13.58
CA VAL A 212 -15.59 0.90 13.96
C VAL A 212 -15.64 2.37 13.57
N SER A 213 -15.16 3.22 14.46
CA SER A 213 -15.04 4.65 14.18
C SER A 213 -13.69 4.91 13.49
N VAL A 214 -13.75 5.35 12.25
CA VAL A 214 -12.59 5.70 11.42
C VAL A 214 -12.46 7.21 11.39
N ASN A 215 -11.32 7.73 11.82
CA ASN A 215 -11.00 9.14 11.74
C ASN A 215 -10.28 9.42 10.40
N ILE A 216 -10.94 10.14 9.51
CA ILE A 216 -10.39 10.55 8.22
C ILE A 216 -9.71 11.90 8.43
N PRO A 217 -8.38 11.98 8.27
CA PRO A 217 -7.66 13.24 8.48
C PRO A 217 -7.99 14.24 7.37
N ALA A 218 -7.94 15.52 7.73
CA ALA A 218 -8.03 16.58 6.73
C ALA A 218 -6.85 16.48 5.74
N GLY A 219 -7.13 16.75 4.47
CA GLY A 219 -6.12 16.66 3.41
C GLY A 219 -5.97 15.28 2.77
N VAL A 220 -6.69 14.26 3.21
CA VAL A 220 -6.60 12.90 2.66
C VAL A 220 -6.70 12.89 1.13
N GLU A 221 -5.90 12.03 0.48
CA GLU A 221 -5.93 11.87 -0.97
C GLU A 221 -6.89 10.75 -1.38
N ASN A 222 -7.41 10.86 -2.61
CA ASN A 222 -8.24 9.81 -3.18
C ASN A 222 -7.41 8.52 -3.33
N GLY A 223 -7.95 7.39 -2.86
CA GLY A 223 -7.25 6.10 -2.87
C GLY A 223 -6.33 5.86 -1.66
N SER A 224 -6.20 6.82 -0.74
CA SER A 224 -5.45 6.60 0.50
C SER A 224 -6.05 5.46 1.30
N THR A 225 -5.19 4.65 1.92
CA THR A 225 -5.61 3.52 2.75
C THR A 225 -5.25 3.75 4.22
N LEU A 226 -6.25 3.67 5.09
CA LEU A 226 -6.11 3.77 6.54
C LEU A 226 -6.08 2.37 7.15
N ARG A 227 -5.05 2.05 7.93
CA ARG A 227 -4.93 0.77 8.63
C ARG A 227 -5.45 0.90 10.07
N ILE A 228 -6.32 -0.01 10.45
CA ILE A 228 -6.86 -0.13 11.82
C ILE A 228 -6.44 -1.49 12.36
N GLY A 229 -5.47 -1.49 13.27
CA GLY A 229 -4.87 -2.71 13.80
C GLY A 229 -5.85 -3.58 14.59
N GLY A 230 -5.80 -4.90 14.38
CA GLY A 230 -6.60 -5.88 15.12
C GLY A 230 -8.10 -5.91 14.78
N HIS A 231 -8.53 -5.17 13.76
CA HIS A 231 -9.92 -5.11 13.31
C HIS A 231 -10.26 -6.01 12.12
N GLY A 232 -9.32 -6.85 11.68
CA GLY A 232 -9.54 -7.92 10.70
C GLY A 232 -10.23 -9.15 11.30
N ASN A 233 -10.18 -10.27 10.58
CA ASN A 233 -10.72 -11.55 11.03
C ASN A 233 -9.93 -12.10 12.22
N ALA A 234 -10.61 -12.86 13.09
CA ALA A 234 -9.96 -13.56 14.20
C ALA A 234 -8.94 -14.57 13.69
N GLY A 235 -7.80 -14.67 14.38
CA GLY A 235 -6.82 -15.70 14.14
C GLY A 235 -7.30 -17.08 14.58
N GLN A 236 -6.61 -18.11 14.10
CA GLN A 236 -6.88 -19.50 14.49
C GLN A 236 -5.87 -19.96 15.55
N ASN A 237 -6.25 -20.94 16.34
CA ASN A 237 -5.41 -21.54 17.39
C ASN A 237 -4.81 -20.51 18.37
N GLY A 238 -5.57 -19.45 18.71
CA GLY A 238 -5.09 -18.37 19.57
C GLY A 238 -4.19 -17.35 18.89
N GLY A 239 -4.12 -17.35 17.56
CA GLY A 239 -3.42 -16.34 16.78
C GLY A 239 -4.06 -14.95 16.89
N PRO A 240 -3.30 -13.87 16.66
CA PRO A 240 -3.83 -12.51 16.70
C PRO A 240 -4.80 -12.29 15.53
N SER A 241 -5.73 -11.36 15.70
CA SER A 241 -6.59 -10.90 14.60
C SER A 241 -5.77 -10.20 13.52
N GLY A 242 -6.29 -10.23 12.29
CA GLY A 242 -5.80 -9.40 11.19
C GLY A 242 -6.13 -7.92 11.40
N ASP A 243 -5.85 -7.11 10.39
CA ASP A 243 -6.10 -5.68 10.39
C ASP A 243 -7.24 -5.32 9.42
N LEU A 244 -7.84 -4.15 9.63
CA LEU A 244 -8.80 -3.58 8.71
C LEU A 244 -8.12 -2.46 7.91
N TYR A 245 -8.16 -2.57 6.60
CA TYR A 245 -7.70 -1.56 5.67
C TYR A 245 -8.91 -0.84 5.06
N VAL A 246 -8.98 0.46 5.28
CA VAL A 246 -10.07 1.31 4.79
C VAL A 246 -9.54 2.21 3.69
N SER A 247 -9.95 1.96 2.45
CA SER A 247 -9.63 2.80 1.30
C SER A 247 -10.58 3.99 1.24
N VAL A 248 -10.03 5.19 1.18
CA VAL A 248 -10.81 6.44 1.10
C VAL A 248 -11.05 6.80 -0.35
N ARG A 249 -12.32 6.88 -0.76
CA ARG A 249 -12.74 7.37 -2.06
C ARG A 249 -13.29 8.78 -1.92
N VAL A 250 -12.67 9.74 -2.58
CA VAL A 250 -13.10 11.14 -2.54
C VAL A 250 -14.02 11.43 -3.71
N GLU A 251 -15.26 11.86 -3.42
CA GLU A 251 -16.18 12.39 -4.42
C GLU A 251 -15.90 13.88 -4.61
N MET A 252 -15.47 14.22 -5.82
CA MET A 252 -15.17 15.59 -6.22
C MET A 252 -16.36 16.18 -6.96
N PRO A 253 -16.91 17.33 -6.53
CA PRO A 253 -17.90 18.05 -7.34
C PRO A 253 -17.31 18.41 -8.70
N SER A 254 -18.10 18.34 -9.76
CA SER A 254 -17.67 18.54 -11.15
C SER A 254 -17.05 19.92 -11.42
N GLU A 255 -17.39 20.90 -10.60
CA GLU A 255 -16.86 22.27 -10.70
C GLU A 255 -15.42 22.42 -10.22
N TYR A 256 -14.95 21.51 -9.34
CA TYR A 256 -13.60 21.54 -8.77
C TYR A 256 -12.70 20.48 -9.38
N ARG A 257 -11.43 20.82 -9.50
CA ARG A 257 -10.34 19.89 -9.78
C ARG A 257 -9.28 20.07 -8.72
N ARG A 258 -8.72 18.98 -8.21
CA ARG A 258 -7.65 18.99 -7.23
C ARG A 258 -6.32 18.61 -7.88
N ASN A 259 -5.28 19.37 -7.59
CA ASN A 259 -3.90 19.02 -7.89
C ASN A 259 -3.04 19.27 -6.66
N GLY A 260 -2.57 18.19 -6.02
CA GLY A 260 -1.93 18.27 -4.71
C GLY A 260 -2.88 18.88 -3.67
N ASN A 261 -2.48 20.01 -3.10
CA ASN A 261 -3.29 20.75 -2.12
C ASN A 261 -4.08 21.92 -2.76
N ASP A 262 -3.83 22.22 -4.02
CA ASP A 262 -4.53 23.31 -4.70
C ASP A 262 -5.84 22.83 -5.35
N LEU A 263 -6.83 23.72 -5.34
CA LEU A 263 -8.09 23.52 -6.00
C LEU A 263 -8.23 24.46 -7.19
N TYR A 264 -8.82 23.96 -8.25
CA TYR A 264 -9.06 24.68 -9.50
C TYR A 264 -10.55 24.75 -9.74
N VAL A 265 -11.04 25.95 -10.03
CA VAL A 265 -12.43 26.21 -10.40
C VAL A 265 -12.49 27.18 -11.58
N SER A 266 -13.51 27.05 -12.43
CA SER A 266 -13.73 28.00 -13.52
C SER A 266 -14.94 28.88 -13.20
N LYS A 267 -14.81 30.18 -13.44
CA LYS A 267 -15.91 31.14 -13.36
C LYS A 267 -16.13 31.82 -14.71
N GLU A 268 -17.37 31.88 -15.13
CA GLU A 268 -17.77 32.58 -16.36
C GLU A 268 -18.18 34.02 -16.04
N ILE A 269 -17.66 34.95 -16.81
CA ILE A 269 -18.03 36.37 -16.78
C ILE A 269 -18.39 36.85 -18.20
N ASP A 270 -19.15 37.89 -18.29
CA ASP A 270 -19.45 38.52 -19.57
C ASP A 270 -18.25 39.32 -20.09
N TYR A 271 -18.14 39.47 -21.42
CA TYR A 271 -17.06 40.23 -22.04
C TYR A 271 -17.05 41.71 -21.60
N VAL A 272 -18.22 42.29 -21.27
CA VAL A 272 -18.30 43.64 -20.73
C VAL A 272 -17.74 43.73 -19.35
N GLU A 273 -18.02 42.73 -18.51
CA GLU A 273 -17.46 42.60 -17.17
C GLU A 273 -15.92 42.41 -17.22
N ALA A 274 -15.43 41.61 -18.19
CA ALA A 274 -13.99 41.42 -18.38
C ALA A 274 -13.32 42.72 -18.82
N ALA A 275 -13.99 43.55 -19.63
CA ALA A 275 -13.46 44.83 -20.13
C ALA A 275 -13.45 45.93 -19.05
N LEU A 276 -14.51 46.00 -18.24
CA LEU A 276 -14.70 47.07 -17.26
C LEU A 276 -14.25 46.70 -15.84
N GLY A 277 -14.04 45.42 -15.58
CA GLY A 277 -13.83 44.88 -14.26
C GLY A 277 -15.14 44.55 -13.54
N THR A 278 -15.09 43.55 -12.70
CA THR A 278 -16.24 43.07 -11.93
C THR A 278 -15.84 42.45 -10.61
N SER A 279 -16.83 42.07 -9.83
CA SER A 279 -16.61 41.25 -8.62
C SER A 279 -17.54 40.05 -8.70
N VAL A 280 -16.99 38.86 -8.56
CA VAL A 280 -17.72 37.58 -8.62
C VAL A 280 -17.60 36.81 -7.35
N ASP A 281 -18.68 36.16 -6.92
CA ASP A 281 -18.66 35.28 -5.78
C ASP A 281 -18.22 33.88 -6.20
N VAL A 282 -17.16 33.41 -5.57
CA VAL A 282 -16.60 32.08 -5.77
C VAL A 282 -17.05 31.21 -4.61
N GLY A 283 -17.83 30.16 -4.91
CA GLY A 283 -18.23 29.18 -3.88
C GLY A 283 -17.02 28.48 -3.29
N LEU A 284 -17.08 28.16 -1.99
CA LEU A 284 -16.06 27.42 -1.29
C LEU A 284 -16.54 25.97 -1.07
N PRO A 285 -15.65 24.98 -1.20
CA PRO A 285 -16.04 23.57 -1.03
C PRO A 285 -16.56 23.23 0.37
N GLU A 286 -16.12 23.95 1.38
CA GLU A 286 -16.60 23.81 2.77
C GLU A 286 -17.93 24.47 3.04
N GLY A 287 -18.41 25.27 2.09
CA GLY A 287 -19.63 26.08 2.16
C GLY A 287 -19.34 27.55 2.27
N GLY A 288 -20.33 28.37 1.84
CA GLY A 288 -20.16 29.81 1.72
C GLY A 288 -19.55 30.23 0.39
N SER A 289 -19.22 31.52 0.29
CA SER A 289 -18.57 32.10 -0.90
C SER A 289 -17.62 33.21 -0.48
N GLU A 290 -16.63 33.48 -1.31
CA GLU A 290 -15.70 34.60 -1.15
C GLU A 290 -15.67 35.41 -2.43
N THR A 291 -15.66 36.72 -2.29
CA THR A 291 -15.74 37.66 -3.42
C THR A 291 -14.37 37.86 -4.05
N LEU A 292 -14.23 37.50 -5.32
CA LEU A 292 -13.06 37.73 -6.13
C LEU A 292 -13.23 39.02 -6.97
N LYS A 293 -12.32 39.97 -6.79
CA LYS A 293 -12.25 41.17 -7.63
C LYS A 293 -11.48 40.89 -8.90
N ILE A 294 -12.11 41.12 -10.04
CA ILE A 294 -11.54 40.94 -11.38
C ILE A 294 -11.24 42.33 -11.96
N PRO A 295 -9.97 42.66 -12.22
CA PRO A 295 -9.59 43.94 -12.79
C PRO A 295 -10.11 44.17 -14.20
N ALA A 296 -10.27 45.43 -14.57
CA ALA A 296 -10.62 45.80 -15.96
C ALA A 296 -9.51 45.35 -16.93
N GLY A 297 -9.94 44.87 -18.11
CA GLY A 297 -9.01 44.38 -19.13
C GLY A 297 -8.49 42.97 -18.87
N THR A 298 -9.16 42.17 -18.05
CA THR A 298 -8.80 40.78 -17.80
C THR A 298 -8.98 39.93 -19.06
N SER A 299 -7.90 39.24 -19.46
CA SER A 299 -7.91 38.33 -20.61
C SER A 299 -8.61 36.99 -20.28
N PRO A 300 -9.23 36.34 -21.28
CA PRO A 300 -9.74 34.99 -21.12
C PRO A 300 -8.65 34.03 -20.62
N SER A 301 -9.05 33.06 -19.80
CA SER A 301 -8.15 32.06 -19.18
C SER A 301 -7.16 32.63 -18.16
N THR A 302 -7.31 33.89 -17.74
CA THR A 302 -6.53 34.42 -16.62
C THR A 302 -6.87 33.67 -15.35
N VAL A 303 -5.83 33.31 -14.58
CA VAL A 303 -5.96 32.56 -13.32
C VAL A 303 -5.72 33.51 -12.14
N PHE A 304 -6.69 33.61 -11.26
CA PHE A 304 -6.61 34.35 -10.01
C PHE A 304 -6.36 33.37 -8.85
N ARG A 305 -5.44 33.74 -7.96
CA ARG A 305 -5.05 32.92 -6.81
C ARG A 305 -5.68 33.48 -5.54
N MET A 306 -6.55 32.69 -4.94
CA MET A 306 -7.13 32.94 -3.62
C MET A 306 -6.40 32.09 -2.60
N LYS A 307 -5.59 32.75 -1.73
CA LYS A 307 -4.66 32.08 -0.82
C LYS A 307 -5.39 31.34 0.30
N ASN A 308 -4.85 30.17 0.67
CA ASN A 308 -5.32 29.34 1.79
C ASN A 308 -6.78 28.85 1.68
N LEU A 309 -7.32 28.74 0.47
CA LEU A 309 -8.68 28.24 0.21
C LEU A 309 -8.69 26.89 -0.51
N GLY A 310 -7.52 26.24 -0.65
CA GLY A 310 -7.37 24.88 -1.15
C GLY A 310 -7.58 23.81 -0.09
N VAL A 311 -6.99 22.63 -0.27
CA VAL A 311 -7.04 21.48 0.64
C VAL A 311 -5.92 21.59 1.67
N PRO A 312 -6.15 21.25 2.95
CA PRO A 312 -5.09 21.18 3.94
C PRO A 312 -4.04 20.12 3.59
N ASN A 313 -2.81 20.35 4.05
CA ASN A 313 -1.79 19.31 4.00
C ASN A 313 -2.02 18.30 5.13
N ILE A 314 -1.99 17.01 4.81
CA ILE A 314 -2.16 15.92 5.80
C ILE A 314 -1.09 15.95 6.91
N SER A 315 0.11 16.43 6.61
CA SER A 315 1.25 16.47 7.54
C SER A 315 1.47 17.83 8.20
N GLY A 316 0.66 18.87 7.90
CA GLY A 316 0.94 20.22 8.36
C GLY A 316 -0.26 21.14 8.44
N SER A 317 -0.03 22.30 9.06
CA SER A 317 -1.05 23.36 9.22
C SER A 317 -1.29 24.20 7.97
N LYS A 318 -0.49 24.02 6.91
CA LYS A 318 -0.62 24.81 5.68
C LYS A 318 -1.72 24.26 4.80
N ARG A 319 -2.51 25.16 4.24
CA ARG A 319 -3.56 24.88 3.28
C ARG A 319 -3.11 25.33 1.89
N GLY A 320 -3.48 24.61 0.84
CA GLY A 320 -3.26 25.03 -0.54
C GLY A 320 -4.13 26.23 -0.92
N ASP A 321 -4.09 26.62 -2.17
CA ASP A 321 -4.80 27.77 -2.70
C ASP A 321 -5.97 27.35 -3.60
N LEU A 322 -6.93 28.27 -3.79
CA LEU A 322 -7.98 28.12 -4.76
C LEU A 322 -7.61 28.96 -5.99
N LEU A 323 -7.46 28.30 -7.13
CA LEU A 323 -7.10 28.89 -8.40
C LEU A 323 -8.35 29.02 -9.27
N VAL A 324 -8.76 30.27 -9.51
CA VAL A 324 -9.98 30.61 -10.24
C VAL A 324 -9.61 31.01 -11.67
N THR A 325 -9.98 30.17 -12.63
CA THR A 325 -9.79 30.45 -14.05
C THR A 325 -10.99 31.22 -14.59
N VAL A 326 -10.79 32.40 -15.08
CA VAL A 326 -11.83 33.25 -15.68
C VAL A 326 -12.08 32.80 -17.12
N ARG A 327 -13.33 32.43 -17.43
CA ARG A 327 -13.83 32.19 -18.78
C ARG A 327 -14.68 33.37 -19.19
N VAL A 328 -14.32 33.98 -20.32
CA VAL A 328 -15.11 35.10 -20.87
C VAL A 328 -16.11 34.53 -21.86
N ASN A 329 -17.39 34.76 -21.56
CA ASN A 329 -18.50 34.39 -22.42
C ASN A 329 -18.85 35.55 -23.37
N ILE A 330 -18.84 35.27 -24.66
CA ILE A 330 -19.25 36.22 -25.68
C ILE A 330 -20.60 35.73 -26.24
N GLY A 331 -21.67 36.13 -25.59
CA GLY A 331 -23.04 35.83 -26.04
C GLY A 331 -23.42 36.52 -27.35
N LYS A 332 -24.55 36.12 -27.93
CA LYS A 332 -25.10 36.83 -29.09
C LYS A 332 -25.60 38.19 -28.62
N PRO A 333 -25.09 39.32 -29.16
CA PRO A 333 -25.52 40.66 -28.73
C PRO A 333 -26.93 40.94 -29.18
N SER A 334 -27.70 41.60 -28.35
CA SER A 334 -29.02 42.17 -28.72
C SER A 334 -28.86 43.26 -29.78
N SER A 335 -29.92 43.64 -30.45
CA SER A 335 -29.91 44.69 -31.47
C SER A 335 -29.38 46.02 -30.94
N ARG A 336 -29.58 46.32 -29.66
CA ARG A 336 -29.10 47.54 -28.99
C ARG A 336 -27.60 47.42 -28.70
N GLU A 337 -27.17 46.30 -28.18
CA GLU A 337 -25.75 46.02 -27.92
C GLU A 337 -24.95 46.02 -29.22
N LYS A 338 -25.46 45.41 -30.29
CA LYS A 338 -24.81 45.44 -31.62
C LYS A 338 -24.50 46.84 -32.05
N LYS A 339 -25.45 47.79 -31.90
CA LYS A 339 -25.25 49.21 -32.24
C LYS A 339 -24.10 49.85 -31.41
N LEU A 340 -24.07 49.59 -30.10
CA LEU A 340 -23.04 50.12 -29.23
C LEU A 340 -21.64 49.48 -29.54
N LEU A 341 -21.61 48.20 -29.79
CA LEU A 341 -20.39 47.51 -30.20
C LEU A 341 -19.84 48.02 -31.55
N GLN A 342 -20.72 48.37 -32.51
CA GLN A 342 -20.30 48.98 -33.76
C GLN A 342 -19.71 50.39 -33.54
N GLN A 343 -20.20 51.16 -32.56
CA GLN A 343 -19.58 52.45 -32.19
C GLN A 343 -18.20 52.24 -31.56
N ILE A 344 -18.05 51.25 -30.67
CA ILE A 344 -16.77 50.91 -30.06
C ILE A 344 -15.77 50.43 -31.13
N ALA A 345 -16.21 49.61 -32.07
CA ALA A 345 -15.38 49.14 -33.18
C ALA A 345 -14.83 50.29 -34.04
N LYS A 346 -15.66 51.33 -34.31
CA LYS A 346 -15.23 52.55 -35.00
C LYS A 346 -14.16 53.30 -34.20
N LEU A 347 -14.32 53.42 -32.90
CA LEU A 347 -13.32 54.10 -32.04
C LEU A 347 -12.00 53.33 -31.99
N LYS A 348 -12.01 52.01 -32.07
CA LYS A 348 -10.82 51.13 -32.10
C LYS A 348 -10.26 50.87 -33.48
N ASN A 349 -10.82 51.40 -34.52
CA ASN A 349 -10.48 51.14 -35.93
C ASN A 349 -10.47 49.62 -36.28
N SER A 350 -11.36 48.88 -35.63
CA SER A 350 -11.46 47.42 -35.83
C SER A 350 -12.31 47.12 -37.07
N LYS A 351 -11.86 46.21 -37.93
CA LYS A 351 -12.63 45.71 -39.08
C LYS A 351 -13.71 44.75 -38.57
N VAL A 352 -14.95 45.10 -38.75
CA VAL A 352 -16.13 44.26 -38.41
C VAL A 352 -16.84 43.91 -39.69
N VAL A 353 -17.22 42.66 -39.86
CA VAL A 353 -18.09 42.21 -40.96
C VAL A 353 -19.53 42.60 -40.62
N GLU A 354 -20.25 43.23 -41.55
CA GLU A 354 -21.65 43.64 -41.37
C GLU A 354 -22.64 42.47 -41.24
#